data_e12da3b81ccb628baf4a199145d680c2
#
_entry.id   e12da3b81ccb628baf4a199145d680c2
#
_cell.length_a   1.000
_cell.length_b   1.000
_cell.length_c   1.000
_cell.angle_alpha   90.00
_cell.angle_beta   90.00
_cell.angle_gamma   90.00
#
_symmetry.space_group_name_H-M   'P 1'
#
loop_
_entity.id
_entity.type
_entity.pdbx_description
1 polymer ?
#
loop_
_entity_poly.entity_id
_entity_poly.type
_entity_poly.pdbx_seq_one_letter_code
_entity_poly.pdbx_strand_id
1 'polypeptide(L)'
;MNRMKRLLAAALTFAATLSLASCGTSNSKDSVGQTPAPPSQTAESQSAGRELSMALSVDPDGLDPQRTTAASTFQITNNLYDTLLRVNTDGSLREGLAQKWEVSEDGLTLTFHLRPDVRFHNGDICDAQAVVASFQRLKEEESPRAADYANYTFSVQDADTVVVTCEALDVAALSNFAYPWSAVVDVKAADTLKNQPVGTGPYRLQEWVPQQSLTLAKNPDYYDTVNLDTINFKMMPDATAQIASLRNGELDIISVSGDQVAAFENDPQFNVITTPSNGLQMMAMNLQNEALSDVRVRQAINYAVDKQALIDTVWWGYGQKIGSHYPTVLKEYVDMNDRYPYDPEKAKELLSQAGYQDGLTLEMYLPKSYPAYVSAGQVIADSLKEVGITCNITIVEWAAWLSDVYNGRNYDLTVVGHTGRLDPYVLLARYQSDSSENYFNYSNEEVDQLLADYKSETDEDKRTEIVQRVQEILAQDVPAYYIQDPITIYVTDSAVTGFQLYPIDIYELKDISLGQ
;
A
#
# COMPACT_ATOMS: atom_id res chain seq x y z
N MET A 1 -23.03 14.84 46.77
CA MET A 1 -24.47 15.16 46.99
C MET A 1 -25.24 14.50 45.85
N ASN A 2 -25.72 13.27 46.10
CA ASN A 2 -27.14 12.87 46.19
C ASN A 2 -27.99 13.19 44.93
N ARG A 3 -28.66 12.27 44.26
CA ARG A 3 -29.44 11.02 44.57
C ARG A 3 -29.71 10.32 43.22
N MET A 4 -29.43 9.11 42.88
CA MET A 4 -30.19 7.89 43.29
C MET A 4 -31.73 7.91 43.05
N LYS A 5 -32.23 7.05 42.16
CA LYS A 5 -33.21 5.95 42.26
C LYS A 5 -33.92 5.76 40.91
N ARG A 6 -33.85 4.59 40.27
CA ARG A 6 -34.60 3.33 40.50
C ARG A 6 -35.87 3.18 39.66
N LEU A 7 -35.87 2.09 38.84
CA LEU A 7 -36.91 1.05 38.64
C LEU A 7 -38.04 1.34 37.62
N LEU A 8 -38.28 0.51 36.60
CA LEU A 8 -39.14 -0.69 36.69
C LEU A 8 -39.08 -1.52 35.38
N ALA A 9 -39.02 -2.82 35.54
CA ALA A 9 -39.20 -3.84 34.52
C ALA A 9 -40.72 -4.08 34.26
N ALA A 10 -41.06 -4.47 33.00
CA ALA A 10 -42.31 -5.19 32.74
C ALA A 10 -42.08 -6.17 31.59
N ALA A 11 -42.13 -7.44 31.96
CA ALA A 11 -42.23 -8.58 31.05
C ALA A 11 -43.69 -8.76 30.63
N LEU A 12 -43.91 -9.13 29.36
CA LEU A 12 -45.18 -9.72 28.91
C LEU A 12 -44.89 -10.80 27.87
N THR A 13 -45.05 -12.03 28.34
CA THR A 13 -45.20 -13.27 27.60
C THR A 13 -46.53 -13.29 26.87
N PHE A 14 -46.59 -13.77 25.62
CA PHE A 14 -47.79 -14.36 25.07
C PHE A 14 -47.50 -15.61 24.23
N ALA A 15 -48.36 -16.58 24.43
CA ALA A 15 -48.18 -17.98 24.12
C ALA A 15 -48.56 -18.38 22.69
N ALA A 16 -48.01 -19.53 22.29
CA ALA A 16 -48.29 -20.28 21.10
C ALA A 16 -49.72 -20.82 20.99
N THR A 17 -50.24 -20.94 19.79
CA THR A 17 -51.29 -21.93 19.49
C THR A 17 -50.97 -22.63 18.15
N LEU A 18 -50.72 -23.91 18.28
CA LEU A 18 -50.78 -24.91 17.19
C LEU A 18 -52.25 -25.13 16.81
N SER A 19 -52.50 -25.38 15.52
CA SER A 19 -53.64 -26.17 15.05
C SER A 19 -53.25 -27.05 13.90
N LEU A 20 -53.27 -28.35 14.21
CA LEU A 20 -53.28 -29.49 13.28
C LEU A 20 -54.75 -29.83 12.95
N ALA A 21 -55.02 -30.12 11.68
CA ALA A 21 -56.06 -31.02 11.22
C ALA A 21 -55.91 -31.17 9.70
N SER A 22 -55.89 -32.22 9.11
CA SER A 22 -56.29 -33.65 9.13
C SER A 22 -56.70 -34.06 7.71
N CYS A 23 -56.30 -35.24 7.35
CA CYS A 23 -56.53 -35.95 6.08
C CYS A 23 -57.99 -36.07 5.66
N GLY A 24 -58.20 -36.17 4.34
CA GLY A 24 -59.43 -36.68 3.77
C GLY A 24 -59.24 -37.07 2.32
N THR A 25 -59.11 -38.37 2.06
CA THR A 25 -59.16 -39.04 0.76
C THR A 25 -60.59 -39.14 0.22
N SER A 26 -60.79 -38.85 -1.08
CA SER A 26 -61.77 -39.61 -1.86
C SER A 26 -61.52 -39.43 -3.37
N ASN A 27 -61.51 -40.56 -4.03
CA ASN A 27 -61.49 -40.79 -5.51
C ASN A 27 -62.82 -40.36 -6.13
N SER A 28 -62.77 -39.77 -7.34
CA SER A 28 -63.67 -40.12 -8.41
C SER A 28 -63.17 -39.60 -9.77
N LYS A 29 -63.23 -40.49 -10.76
CA LYS A 29 -62.95 -40.26 -12.17
C LYS A 29 -64.05 -39.39 -12.79
N ASP A 30 -63.69 -38.51 -13.77
CA ASP A 30 -64.10 -38.60 -15.16
C ASP A 30 -63.71 -37.34 -15.99
N SER A 31 -63.20 -37.65 -17.18
CA SER A 31 -63.35 -37.07 -18.52
C SER A 31 -62.90 -35.60 -18.81
N VAL A 32 -61.84 -35.56 -19.62
CA VAL A 32 -61.66 -34.86 -20.91
C VAL A 32 -62.07 -33.39 -21.04
N GLY A 33 -61.07 -32.55 -21.17
CA GLY A 33 -61.15 -31.20 -21.70
C GLY A 33 -59.73 -30.67 -21.97
N GLN A 34 -59.23 -30.82 -23.20
CA GLN A 34 -57.98 -30.18 -23.64
C GLN A 34 -58.18 -28.64 -23.70
N THR A 35 -57.46 -27.93 -22.84
CA THR A 35 -57.22 -26.49 -23.00
C THR A 35 -55.75 -26.29 -23.42
N PRO A 36 -55.46 -25.43 -24.39
CA PRO A 36 -54.11 -25.23 -24.91
C PRO A 36 -53.20 -24.67 -23.81
N ALA A 37 -52.00 -25.23 -23.69
CA ALA A 37 -50.93 -24.70 -22.83
C ALA A 37 -50.56 -23.28 -23.26
N PRO A 38 -50.32 -22.37 -22.30
CA PRO A 38 -49.72 -21.08 -22.63
C PRO A 38 -48.31 -21.30 -23.19
N PRO A 39 -47.84 -20.40 -24.09
CA PRO A 39 -46.52 -20.54 -24.67
C PRO A 39 -45.48 -20.49 -23.55
N SER A 40 -44.58 -21.47 -23.53
CA SER A 40 -43.38 -21.48 -22.73
C SER A 40 -42.63 -20.16 -23.00
N GLN A 41 -42.64 -19.27 -22.05
CA GLN A 41 -41.65 -18.24 -22.00
C GLN A 41 -40.30 -18.95 -21.86
N THR A 42 -39.53 -18.95 -22.93
CA THR A 42 -38.08 -19.16 -22.86
C THR A 42 -37.57 -18.17 -21.87
N ALA A 43 -37.21 -18.62 -20.68
CA ALA A 43 -36.35 -17.86 -19.78
C ALA A 43 -35.09 -17.60 -20.60
N GLU A 44 -34.91 -16.39 -21.07
CA GLU A 44 -33.60 -15.89 -21.43
C GLU A 44 -32.75 -16.15 -20.20
N SER A 45 -31.81 -17.08 -20.31
CA SER A 45 -30.72 -17.19 -19.39
C SER A 45 -29.96 -15.85 -19.47
N GLN A 46 -30.28 -14.92 -18.58
CA GLN A 46 -29.36 -13.83 -18.29
C GLN A 46 -28.05 -14.54 -17.95
N SER A 47 -27.06 -14.38 -18.81
CA SER A 47 -25.69 -14.77 -18.46
C SER A 47 -25.40 -14.10 -17.13
N ALA A 48 -25.14 -14.87 -16.09
CA ALA A 48 -24.68 -14.32 -14.84
C ALA A 48 -23.49 -13.41 -15.17
N GLY A 49 -23.59 -12.13 -14.82
CA GLY A 49 -22.54 -11.15 -15.06
C GLY A 49 -21.23 -11.64 -14.41
N ARG A 50 -20.11 -11.34 -15.02
CA ARG A 50 -18.80 -11.68 -14.46
C ARG A 50 -18.52 -10.78 -13.27
N GLU A 51 -18.61 -11.35 -12.07
CA GLU A 51 -18.58 -10.66 -10.80
C GLU A 51 -17.39 -11.13 -9.96
N LEU A 52 -16.61 -10.21 -9.40
CA LEU A 52 -15.50 -10.47 -8.49
C LEU A 52 -15.84 -9.95 -7.09
N SER A 53 -15.58 -10.74 -6.07
CA SER A 53 -15.74 -10.36 -4.67
C SER A 53 -14.39 -10.35 -3.94
N MET A 54 -14.05 -9.23 -3.29
CA MET A 54 -12.82 -9.06 -2.51
C MET A 54 -13.13 -8.63 -1.07
N ALA A 55 -12.31 -9.08 -0.13
CA ALA A 55 -12.36 -8.56 1.24
C ALA A 55 -11.57 -7.25 1.36
N LEU A 56 -12.11 -6.32 2.15
CA LEU A 56 -11.37 -5.17 2.68
C LEU A 56 -11.40 -5.20 4.20
N SER A 57 -10.26 -5.02 4.84
CA SER A 57 -10.17 -4.99 6.31
C SER A 57 -10.58 -3.65 6.90
N VAL A 58 -10.53 -2.57 6.11
CA VAL A 58 -10.81 -1.20 6.53
C VAL A 58 -11.68 -0.52 5.50
N ASP A 59 -12.74 0.14 5.96
CA ASP A 59 -13.63 0.95 5.12
C ASP A 59 -12.89 2.19 4.60
N PRO A 60 -13.15 2.65 3.37
CA PRO A 60 -12.58 3.90 2.89
C PRO A 60 -13.10 5.09 3.72
N ASP A 61 -12.27 6.11 3.91
CA ASP A 61 -12.64 7.35 4.60
C ASP A 61 -13.44 8.33 3.72
N GLY A 62 -13.60 7.96 2.47
CA GLY A 62 -14.33 8.65 1.40
C GLY A 62 -13.90 8.10 0.05
N LEU A 63 -14.42 8.67 -1.04
CA LEU A 63 -14.07 8.26 -2.40
C LEU A 63 -13.49 9.42 -3.23
N ASP A 64 -13.02 10.48 -2.55
CA ASP A 64 -12.28 11.60 -3.16
C ASP A 64 -10.76 11.35 -3.02
N PRO A 65 -10.06 10.98 -4.09
CA PRO A 65 -8.64 10.62 -4.03
C PRO A 65 -7.73 11.80 -3.66
N GLN A 66 -8.18 13.03 -3.88
CA GLN A 66 -7.42 14.24 -3.60
C GLN A 66 -7.57 14.74 -2.14
N ARG A 67 -8.42 14.11 -1.34
CA ARG A 67 -8.75 14.53 0.04
C ARG A 67 -8.49 13.43 1.09
N THR A 68 -7.66 12.45 0.75
CA THR A 68 -7.31 11.32 1.63
C THR A 68 -5.81 11.02 1.62
N THR A 69 -5.37 10.28 2.62
CA THR A 69 -4.05 9.60 2.67
C THR A 69 -4.21 8.10 2.94
N ALA A 70 -5.45 7.60 2.99
CA ALA A 70 -5.75 6.23 3.35
C ALA A 70 -5.49 5.27 2.18
N ALA A 71 -4.62 4.28 2.38
CA ALA A 71 -4.33 3.23 1.40
C ALA A 71 -5.60 2.46 0.98
N SER A 72 -6.49 2.14 1.94
CA SER A 72 -7.78 1.48 1.66
C SER A 72 -8.65 2.27 0.68
N THR A 73 -8.62 3.61 0.76
CA THR A 73 -9.32 4.46 -0.21
C THR A 73 -8.66 4.39 -1.59
N PHE A 74 -7.33 4.47 -1.67
CA PHE A 74 -6.62 4.40 -2.94
C PHE A 74 -6.80 3.07 -3.67
N GLN A 75 -6.87 1.95 -2.95
CA GLN A 75 -7.16 0.63 -3.52
C GLN A 75 -8.49 0.59 -4.30
N ILE A 76 -9.49 1.33 -3.83
CA ILE A 76 -10.81 1.43 -4.48
C ILE A 76 -10.79 2.50 -5.58
N THR A 77 -10.34 3.70 -5.24
CA THR A 77 -10.44 4.88 -6.13
C THR A 77 -9.62 4.75 -7.40
N ASN A 78 -8.55 3.94 -7.40
CA ASN A 78 -7.78 3.62 -8.61
C ASN A 78 -8.62 2.93 -9.71
N ASN A 79 -9.78 2.37 -9.35
CA ASN A 79 -10.73 1.78 -10.31
C ASN A 79 -11.85 2.74 -10.72
N LEU A 80 -12.00 3.87 -10.01
CA LEU A 80 -13.01 4.91 -10.28
C LEU A 80 -12.43 6.09 -11.06
N TYR A 81 -11.12 6.30 -11.00
CA TYR A 81 -10.44 7.43 -11.59
C TYR A 81 -9.20 6.96 -12.37
N ASP A 82 -8.74 7.79 -13.28
CA ASP A 82 -7.45 7.65 -13.94
C ASP A 82 -6.49 8.76 -13.52
N THR A 83 -5.20 8.45 -13.55
CA THR A 83 -4.09 9.39 -13.44
C THR A 83 -3.54 9.74 -14.83
N LEU A 84 -2.71 10.78 -14.97
CA LEU A 84 -2.04 11.06 -16.24
C LEU A 84 -1.12 9.92 -16.66
N LEU A 85 -0.34 9.39 -15.73
CA LEU A 85 0.52 8.22 -15.92
C LEU A 85 0.08 7.11 -14.97
N ARG A 86 0.47 5.88 -15.26
CA ARG A 86 0.25 4.69 -14.43
C ARG A 86 1.58 4.02 -14.10
N VAL A 87 1.57 3.14 -13.13
CA VAL A 87 2.73 2.38 -12.67
C VAL A 87 2.63 0.94 -13.15
N ASN A 88 3.73 0.37 -13.63
CA ASN A 88 3.90 -1.06 -13.86
C ASN A 88 4.26 -1.80 -12.57
N THR A 89 4.22 -3.12 -12.59
CA THR A 89 4.59 -3.96 -11.44
C THR A 89 6.06 -3.85 -11.03
N ASP A 90 6.93 -3.35 -11.92
CA ASP A 90 8.35 -3.07 -11.67
C ASP A 90 8.65 -1.62 -11.27
N GLY A 91 7.60 -0.79 -11.04
CA GLY A 91 7.73 0.61 -10.68
C GLY A 91 7.94 1.57 -11.86
N SER A 92 8.15 1.08 -13.07
CA SER A 92 8.25 1.92 -14.26
C SER A 92 6.92 2.59 -14.61
N LEU A 93 6.98 3.74 -15.29
CA LEU A 93 5.80 4.49 -15.68
C LEU A 93 5.26 4.03 -17.04
N ARG A 94 3.94 4.06 -17.19
CA ARG A 94 3.24 3.76 -18.43
C ARG A 94 2.09 4.73 -18.67
N GLU A 95 1.48 4.63 -19.84
CA GLU A 95 0.35 5.45 -20.26
C GLU A 95 -0.86 5.31 -19.31
N GLY A 96 -1.44 6.47 -18.97
CA GLY A 96 -2.74 6.62 -18.30
C GLY A 96 -3.69 7.43 -19.18
N LEU A 97 -4.19 8.56 -18.68
CA LEU A 97 -4.91 9.55 -19.50
C LEU A 97 -4.00 10.18 -20.56
N ALA A 98 -2.73 10.37 -20.25
CA ALA A 98 -1.72 10.74 -21.23
C ALA A 98 -1.26 9.49 -22.00
N GLN A 99 -1.41 9.50 -23.32
CA GLN A 99 -0.90 8.45 -24.21
C GLN A 99 0.56 8.69 -24.64
N LYS A 100 1.09 9.88 -24.40
CA LYS A 100 2.46 10.29 -24.65
C LYS A 100 2.82 11.46 -23.74
N TRP A 101 4.08 11.53 -23.35
CA TRP A 101 4.61 12.70 -22.65
C TRP A 101 6.02 13.03 -23.14
N GLU A 102 6.41 14.27 -22.96
CA GLU A 102 7.73 14.79 -23.32
C GLU A 102 8.27 15.63 -22.15
N VAL A 103 9.57 15.56 -21.93
CA VAL A 103 10.29 16.37 -20.94
C VAL A 103 11.27 17.25 -21.72
N SER A 104 11.30 18.56 -21.42
CA SER A 104 12.26 19.47 -22.02
C SER A 104 13.71 19.13 -21.61
N GLU A 105 14.70 19.55 -22.40
CA GLU A 105 16.12 19.25 -22.13
C GLU A 105 16.59 19.77 -20.75
N ASP A 106 16.00 20.86 -20.26
CA ASP A 106 16.29 21.43 -18.95
C ASP A 106 15.47 20.78 -17.81
N GLY A 107 14.57 19.83 -18.14
CA GLY A 107 13.72 19.14 -17.20
C GLY A 107 12.61 20.00 -16.55
N LEU A 108 12.47 21.26 -16.99
CA LEU A 108 11.53 22.22 -16.35
C LEU A 108 10.12 22.22 -16.96
N THR A 109 9.94 21.58 -18.11
CA THR A 109 8.64 21.53 -18.79
C THR A 109 8.27 20.07 -19.11
N LEU A 110 7.10 19.66 -18.66
CA LEU A 110 6.48 18.38 -19.00
C LEU A 110 5.28 18.66 -19.91
N THR A 111 5.21 17.99 -21.05
CA THR A 111 4.09 18.07 -21.98
C THR A 111 3.37 16.74 -22.04
N PHE A 112 2.08 16.71 -21.68
CA PHE A 112 1.25 15.52 -21.70
C PHE A 112 0.23 15.60 -22.83
N HIS A 113 0.25 14.60 -23.73
CA HIS A 113 -0.72 14.44 -24.80
C HIS A 113 -1.79 13.46 -24.35
N LEU A 114 -2.99 13.96 -24.13
CA LEU A 114 -4.13 13.21 -23.59
C LEU A 114 -4.74 12.28 -24.65
N ARG A 115 -5.42 11.24 -24.19
CA ARG A 115 -6.31 10.43 -25.01
C ARG A 115 -7.51 11.27 -25.44
N PRO A 116 -7.87 11.28 -26.72
CA PRO A 116 -9.04 12.02 -27.18
C PRO A 116 -10.33 11.35 -26.69
N ASP A 117 -11.41 12.12 -26.62
CA ASP A 117 -12.78 11.67 -26.36
C ASP A 117 -13.01 10.94 -25.02
N VAL A 118 -12.09 11.03 -24.06
CA VAL A 118 -12.29 10.49 -22.71
C VAL A 118 -13.40 11.25 -21.99
N ARG A 119 -14.28 10.51 -21.29
CA ARG A 119 -15.40 11.08 -20.56
C ARG A 119 -15.36 10.71 -19.08
N PHE A 120 -15.78 11.66 -18.27
CA PHE A 120 -16.13 11.38 -16.88
C PHE A 120 -17.39 10.50 -16.80
N HIS A 121 -17.60 9.86 -15.66
CA HIS A 121 -18.75 8.98 -15.39
C HIS A 121 -20.11 9.66 -15.59
N ASN A 122 -20.19 10.98 -15.47
CA ASN A 122 -21.39 11.78 -15.70
C ASN A 122 -21.59 12.16 -17.18
N GLY A 123 -20.66 11.78 -18.07
CA GLY A 123 -20.70 12.05 -19.51
C GLY A 123 -19.98 13.33 -19.95
N ASP A 124 -19.51 14.16 -19.03
CA ASP A 124 -18.69 15.35 -19.34
C ASP A 124 -17.36 14.94 -19.99
N ILE A 125 -16.82 15.78 -20.86
CA ILE A 125 -15.54 15.54 -21.52
C ILE A 125 -14.40 15.80 -20.54
N CYS A 126 -13.41 14.89 -20.51
CA CYS A 126 -12.17 15.04 -19.78
C CYS A 126 -11.07 15.53 -20.74
N ASP A 127 -11.07 16.81 -21.05
CA ASP A 127 -10.09 17.49 -21.89
C ASP A 127 -8.96 18.12 -21.05
N ALA A 128 -8.01 18.78 -21.70
CA ALA A 128 -6.90 19.47 -21.06
C ALA A 128 -7.37 20.53 -20.03
N GLN A 129 -8.50 21.18 -20.28
CA GLN A 129 -9.09 22.15 -19.35
C GLN A 129 -9.56 21.47 -18.06
N ALA A 130 -10.23 20.32 -18.18
CA ALA A 130 -10.69 19.53 -17.03
C ALA A 130 -9.51 19.00 -16.21
N VAL A 131 -8.45 18.51 -16.87
CA VAL A 131 -7.22 18.06 -16.22
C VAL A 131 -6.56 19.20 -15.44
N VAL A 132 -6.36 20.36 -16.07
CA VAL A 132 -5.78 21.54 -15.39
C VAL A 132 -6.62 21.96 -14.19
N ALA A 133 -7.95 22.00 -14.32
CA ALA A 133 -8.85 22.33 -13.21
C ALA A 133 -8.71 21.31 -12.05
N SER A 134 -8.60 20.03 -12.35
CA SER A 134 -8.38 18.98 -11.35
C SER A 134 -7.07 19.18 -10.57
N PHE A 135 -5.96 19.48 -11.26
CA PHE A 135 -4.68 19.74 -10.59
C PHE A 135 -4.66 21.08 -9.83
N GLN A 136 -5.40 22.09 -10.29
CA GLN A 136 -5.59 23.32 -9.50
C GLN A 136 -6.29 23.03 -8.17
N ARG A 137 -7.32 22.17 -8.18
CA ARG A 137 -8.00 21.70 -6.96
C ARG A 137 -7.07 20.88 -6.07
N LEU A 138 -6.18 20.05 -6.62
CA LEU A 138 -5.21 19.27 -5.86
C LEU A 138 -4.21 20.17 -5.10
N LYS A 139 -3.93 21.37 -5.59
CA LYS A 139 -3.06 22.37 -4.95
C LYS A 139 -3.76 23.18 -3.83
N GLU A 140 -5.07 23.03 -3.63
CA GLU A 140 -5.78 23.70 -2.55
C GLU A 140 -5.37 23.16 -1.16
N GLU A 141 -5.49 23.99 -0.13
CA GLU A 141 -5.04 23.69 1.24
C GLU A 141 -5.71 22.43 1.84
N GLU A 142 -6.93 22.11 1.41
CA GLU A 142 -7.67 20.93 1.84
C GLU A 142 -7.05 19.60 1.35
N SER A 143 -6.17 19.63 0.35
CA SER A 143 -5.46 18.43 -0.08
C SER A 143 -4.26 18.15 0.83
N PRO A 144 -4.16 16.95 1.40
CA PRO A 144 -2.99 16.56 2.18
C PRO A 144 -1.71 16.45 1.32
N ARG A 145 -1.85 16.56 -0.01
CA ARG A 145 -0.77 16.49 -0.99
C ARG A 145 -0.53 17.80 -1.75
N ALA A 146 -1.16 18.89 -1.33
CA ALA A 146 -1.00 20.20 -1.98
C ALA A 146 0.47 20.63 -2.10
N ALA A 147 1.27 20.37 -1.08
CA ALA A 147 2.70 20.71 -1.05
C ALA A 147 3.51 19.99 -2.14
N ASP A 148 3.16 18.74 -2.49
CA ASP A 148 3.86 17.94 -3.50
C ASP A 148 3.73 18.56 -4.92
N TYR A 149 2.71 19.40 -5.13
CA TYR A 149 2.41 20.06 -6.41
C TYR A 149 2.59 21.58 -6.38
N ALA A 150 3.04 22.15 -5.27
CA ALA A 150 3.15 23.60 -5.07
C ALA A 150 3.97 24.29 -6.16
N ASN A 151 5.10 23.66 -6.57
CA ASN A 151 6.06 24.19 -7.53
C ASN A 151 5.67 23.97 -9.00
N TYR A 152 4.48 23.39 -9.28
CA TYR A 152 4.02 23.15 -10.64
C TYR A 152 3.00 24.19 -11.08
N THR A 153 3.17 24.69 -12.30
CA THR A 153 2.18 25.54 -12.98
C THR A 153 1.57 24.73 -14.14
N PHE A 154 0.26 24.62 -14.15
CA PHE A 154 -0.51 23.87 -15.14
C PHE A 154 -1.12 24.82 -16.16
N SER A 155 -0.98 24.51 -17.45
CA SER A 155 -1.55 25.29 -18.53
C SER A 155 -2.09 24.39 -19.65
N VAL A 156 -3.07 24.92 -20.40
CA VAL A 156 -3.66 24.26 -21.57
C VAL A 156 -2.96 24.80 -22.80
N GLN A 157 -2.37 23.92 -23.62
CA GLN A 157 -1.83 24.31 -24.91
C GLN A 157 -2.89 24.20 -26.01
N ASP A 158 -3.65 23.10 -26.03
CA ASP A 158 -4.80 22.84 -26.87
C ASP A 158 -5.78 21.89 -26.16
N ALA A 159 -6.83 21.39 -26.85
CA ALA A 159 -7.86 20.56 -26.23
C ALA A 159 -7.31 19.26 -25.59
N ASP A 160 -6.25 18.70 -26.16
CA ASP A 160 -5.70 17.40 -25.76
C ASP A 160 -4.26 17.50 -25.23
N THR A 161 -3.75 18.71 -24.98
CA THR A 161 -2.36 18.92 -24.53
C THR A 161 -2.29 19.77 -23.27
N VAL A 162 -1.77 19.18 -22.20
CA VAL A 162 -1.47 19.84 -20.92
C VAL A 162 0.03 20.07 -20.81
N VAL A 163 0.41 21.29 -20.45
CA VAL A 163 1.81 21.66 -20.16
C VAL A 163 1.95 21.96 -18.68
N VAL A 164 2.93 21.31 -18.06
CA VAL A 164 3.31 21.53 -16.66
C VAL A 164 4.69 22.18 -16.66
N THR A 165 4.80 23.34 -16.00
CA THR A 165 6.09 24.02 -15.79
C THR A 165 6.48 23.92 -14.35
N CYS A 166 7.69 23.44 -14.08
CA CYS A 166 8.31 23.35 -12.76
C CYS A 166 9.11 24.63 -12.47
N GLU A 167 8.98 25.19 -11.28
CA GLU A 167 9.78 26.35 -10.84
C GLU A 167 11.26 26.01 -10.67
N ALA A 168 11.56 24.75 -10.38
CA ALA A 168 12.90 24.16 -10.32
C ALA A 168 12.82 22.74 -10.84
N LEU A 169 13.98 22.19 -11.24
CA LEU A 169 14.05 20.77 -11.65
C LEU A 169 13.54 19.88 -10.53
N ASP A 170 12.55 19.05 -10.86
CA ASP A 170 12.00 18.03 -9.98
C ASP A 170 12.10 16.69 -10.70
N VAL A 171 13.06 15.89 -10.29
CA VAL A 171 13.32 14.56 -10.88
C VAL A 171 12.21 13.55 -10.58
N ALA A 172 11.40 13.79 -9.54
CA ALA A 172 10.23 12.99 -9.20
C ALA A 172 8.96 13.44 -9.96
N ALA A 173 9.03 14.51 -10.77
CA ALA A 173 7.84 15.11 -11.36
C ALA A 173 6.97 14.12 -12.12
N LEU A 174 7.54 13.26 -12.97
CA LEU A 174 6.77 12.27 -13.71
C LEU A 174 6.04 11.28 -12.80
N SER A 175 6.72 10.76 -11.78
CA SER A 175 6.12 9.79 -10.84
C SER A 175 4.98 10.41 -10.02
N ASN A 176 5.04 11.73 -9.76
CA ASN A 176 3.97 12.46 -9.08
C ASN A 176 2.64 12.43 -9.85
N PHE A 177 2.66 12.22 -11.17
CA PHE A 177 1.45 12.08 -11.99
C PHE A 177 0.95 10.64 -12.14
N ALA A 178 1.55 9.68 -11.44
CA ALA A 178 1.15 8.27 -11.43
C ALA A 178 0.58 7.81 -10.07
N TYR A 179 0.73 8.60 -9.02
CA TYR A 179 0.18 8.26 -7.71
C TYR A 179 -1.35 8.43 -7.66
N PRO A 180 -2.08 7.60 -6.91
CA PRO A 180 -3.54 7.60 -6.89
C PRO A 180 -4.16 8.91 -6.41
N TRP A 181 -3.45 9.70 -5.59
CA TRP A 181 -3.92 11.04 -5.19
C TRP A 181 -3.82 12.09 -6.30
N SER A 182 -3.08 11.82 -7.38
CA SER A 182 -3.02 12.68 -8.57
C SER A 182 -4.11 12.36 -9.60
N ALA A 183 -5.05 11.51 -9.24
CA ALA A 183 -6.16 11.14 -10.10
C ALA A 183 -6.97 12.38 -10.55
N VAL A 184 -7.37 12.35 -11.82
CA VAL A 184 -8.15 13.44 -12.41
C VAL A 184 -9.60 13.30 -12.01
N VAL A 185 -10.14 14.35 -11.37
CA VAL A 185 -11.51 14.40 -10.88
C VAL A 185 -12.33 15.45 -11.67
N ASP A 186 -13.63 15.23 -11.81
CA ASP A 186 -14.52 16.28 -12.31
C ASP A 186 -14.76 17.33 -11.21
N VAL A 187 -14.15 18.51 -11.34
CA VAL A 187 -14.27 19.61 -10.37
C VAL A 187 -15.68 20.16 -10.26
N LYS A 188 -16.56 19.94 -11.26
CA LYS A 188 -17.98 20.34 -11.18
C LYS A 188 -18.74 19.49 -10.16
N ALA A 189 -18.24 18.30 -9.87
CA ALA A 189 -18.80 17.38 -8.87
C ALA A 189 -18.06 17.46 -7.50
N ALA A 190 -17.15 18.41 -7.30
CA ALA A 190 -16.22 18.48 -6.16
C ALA A 190 -16.90 18.30 -4.79
N ASP A 191 -18.09 18.91 -4.60
CA ASP A 191 -18.82 18.86 -3.32
C ASP A 191 -19.37 17.47 -2.97
N THR A 192 -19.46 16.56 -3.95
CA THR A 192 -20.07 15.24 -3.78
C THR A 192 -19.08 14.08 -3.89
N LEU A 193 -17.85 14.32 -4.37
CA LEU A 193 -16.85 13.27 -4.66
C LEU A 193 -16.60 12.31 -3.50
N LYS A 194 -16.68 12.79 -2.27
CA LYS A 194 -16.52 11.95 -1.08
C LYS A 194 -17.43 10.73 -1.07
N ASN A 195 -18.66 10.86 -1.53
CA ASN A 195 -19.68 9.80 -1.49
C ASN A 195 -20.23 9.43 -2.87
N GLN A 196 -20.04 10.29 -3.86
CA GLN A 196 -20.48 10.12 -5.24
C GLN A 196 -19.32 10.47 -6.18
N PRO A 197 -18.39 9.53 -6.37
CA PRO A 197 -17.20 9.74 -7.18
C PRO A 197 -17.56 9.95 -8.65
N VAL A 198 -16.92 10.94 -9.27
CA VAL A 198 -17.05 11.22 -10.72
C VAL A 198 -15.63 11.28 -11.30
N GLY A 199 -15.18 10.14 -11.79
CA GLY A 199 -13.87 9.96 -12.42
C GLY A 199 -14.03 9.50 -13.87
N THR A 200 -12.91 9.09 -14.46
CA THR A 200 -12.82 8.55 -15.83
C THR A 200 -12.57 7.05 -15.84
N GLY A 201 -12.44 6.41 -14.68
CA GLY A 201 -11.96 5.06 -14.50
C GLY A 201 -12.81 3.94 -15.10
N PRO A 202 -12.28 2.70 -15.10
CA PRO A 202 -12.92 1.53 -15.72
C PRO A 202 -14.22 1.10 -15.04
N TYR A 203 -14.46 1.55 -13.83
CA TYR A 203 -15.66 1.25 -13.06
C TYR A 203 -16.30 2.52 -12.53
N ARG A 204 -17.62 2.45 -12.27
CA ARG A 204 -18.45 3.49 -11.63
C ARG A 204 -18.95 2.96 -10.30
N LEU A 205 -19.10 3.83 -9.30
CA LEU A 205 -19.76 3.46 -8.05
C LEU A 205 -21.22 3.11 -8.34
N GLN A 206 -21.63 1.90 -7.97
CA GLN A 206 -23.02 1.45 -8.01
C GLN A 206 -23.69 1.65 -6.65
N GLU A 207 -23.04 1.19 -5.58
CA GLU A 207 -23.54 1.29 -4.21
C GLU A 207 -22.39 1.32 -3.20
N TRP A 208 -22.52 2.07 -2.15
CA TRP A 208 -21.67 2.01 -0.98
C TRP A 208 -22.50 2.02 0.28
N VAL A 209 -22.44 0.92 1.03
CA VAL A 209 -23.02 0.76 2.36
C VAL A 209 -21.87 0.74 3.36
N PRO A 210 -21.57 1.87 4.06
CA PRO A 210 -20.43 1.96 4.96
C PRO A 210 -20.38 0.82 5.96
N GLN A 211 -19.19 0.29 6.22
CA GLN A 211 -18.89 -0.85 7.09
C GLN A 211 -19.53 -2.19 6.67
N GLN A 212 -20.07 -2.28 5.45
CA GLN A 212 -20.65 -3.51 4.92
C GLN A 212 -20.07 -3.86 3.55
N SER A 213 -20.34 -3.03 2.55
CA SER A 213 -19.93 -3.33 1.17
C SER A 213 -19.83 -2.09 0.30
N LEU A 214 -19.03 -2.21 -0.75
CA LEU A 214 -18.95 -1.24 -1.83
C LEU A 214 -18.96 -1.99 -3.16
N THR A 215 -19.92 -1.67 -4.03
CA THR A 215 -20.11 -2.30 -5.32
C THR A 215 -19.76 -1.32 -6.44
N LEU A 216 -18.91 -1.76 -7.35
CA LEU A 216 -18.56 -1.06 -8.58
C LEU A 216 -19.16 -1.77 -9.79
N ALA A 217 -19.74 -1.03 -10.70
CA ALA A 217 -20.21 -1.52 -11.98
C ALA A 217 -19.30 -1.06 -13.12
N LYS A 218 -19.11 -1.90 -14.13
CA LYS A 218 -18.35 -1.59 -15.33
C LYS A 218 -18.75 -0.26 -15.94
N ASN A 219 -17.77 0.57 -16.30
CA ASN A 219 -17.97 1.76 -17.11
C ASN A 219 -18.05 1.37 -18.60
N PRO A 220 -19.22 1.43 -19.24
CA PRO A 220 -19.37 1.01 -20.64
C PRO A 220 -18.67 1.96 -21.62
N ASP A 221 -18.37 3.19 -21.18
CA ASP A 221 -17.75 4.24 -22.01
C ASP A 221 -16.24 4.34 -21.75
N TYR A 222 -15.65 3.36 -21.02
CA TYR A 222 -14.21 3.36 -20.76
C TYR A 222 -13.42 3.14 -22.06
N TYR A 223 -12.32 3.85 -22.22
CA TYR A 223 -11.51 3.86 -23.45
C TYR A 223 -10.71 2.57 -23.69
N ASP A 224 -10.69 1.62 -22.73
CA ASP A 224 -9.98 0.36 -22.84
C ASP A 224 -10.89 -0.81 -22.44
N THR A 225 -10.39 -2.04 -22.60
CA THR A 225 -11.14 -3.24 -22.24
C THR A 225 -11.27 -3.38 -20.73
N VAL A 226 -12.47 -3.71 -20.27
CA VAL A 226 -12.80 -4.06 -18.91
C VAL A 226 -13.43 -5.44 -18.90
N ASN A 227 -12.83 -6.40 -18.21
CA ASN A 227 -13.22 -7.81 -18.32
C ASN A 227 -14.41 -8.20 -17.44
N LEU A 228 -14.54 -7.59 -16.25
CA LEU A 228 -15.57 -7.89 -15.28
C LEU A 228 -16.71 -6.89 -15.34
N ASP A 229 -17.92 -7.33 -15.05
CA ASP A 229 -19.11 -6.50 -15.07
C ASP A 229 -19.33 -5.80 -13.72
N THR A 230 -18.94 -6.46 -12.63
CA THR A 230 -19.14 -6.00 -11.25
C THR A 230 -17.95 -6.36 -10.36
N ILE A 231 -17.58 -5.46 -9.47
CA ILE A 231 -16.63 -5.69 -8.37
C ILE A 231 -17.34 -5.44 -7.05
N ASN A 232 -17.30 -6.39 -6.14
CA ASN A 232 -17.86 -6.28 -4.80
C ASN A 232 -16.73 -6.28 -3.77
N PHE A 233 -16.54 -5.18 -3.08
CA PHE A 233 -15.71 -5.10 -1.89
C PHE A 233 -16.58 -5.37 -0.66
N LYS A 234 -16.23 -6.40 0.13
CA LYS A 234 -16.91 -6.72 1.39
C LYS A 234 -16.05 -6.27 2.58
N MET A 235 -16.59 -5.43 3.43
CA MET A 235 -15.89 -4.97 4.63
C MET A 235 -15.83 -6.10 5.65
N MET A 236 -14.66 -6.70 5.80
CA MET A 236 -14.47 -7.89 6.62
C MET A 236 -13.12 -7.79 7.36
N PRO A 237 -13.07 -7.17 8.56
CA PRO A 237 -11.82 -6.98 9.29
C PRO A 237 -11.25 -8.25 9.93
N ASP A 238 -12.06 -9.30 10.12
CA ASP A 238 -11.62 -10.56 10.72
C ASP A 238 -11.02 -11.50 9.66
N ALA A 239 -9.71 -11.78 9.78
CA ALA A 239 -8.99 -12.61 8.84
C ALA A 239 -9.51 -14.06 8.79
N THR A 240 -10.00 -14.61 9.93
CA THR A 240 -10.56 -15.97 9.97
C THR A 240 -11.87 -16.03 9.16
N ALA A 241 -12.69 -14.98 9.27
CA ALA A 241 -13.91 -14.86 8.47
C ALA A 241 -13.59 -14.72 6.97
N GLN A 242 -12.57 -13.93 6.61
CA GLN A 242 -12.11 -13.83 5.21
C GLN A 242 -11.71 -15.19 4.64
N ILE A 243 -10.90 -15.96 5.38
CA ILE A 243 -10.48 -17.32 4.98
C ILE A 243 -11.69 -18.25 4.81
N ALA A 244 -12.65 -18.22 5.72
CA ALA A 244 -13.84 -19.03 5.62
C ALA A 244 -14.69 -18.64 4.40
N SER A 245 -14.86 -17.35 4.14
CA SER A 245 -15.63 -16.84 3.00
C SER A 245 -14.96 -17.15 1.65
N LEU A 246 -13.62 -17.09 1.55
CA LEU A 246 -12.90 -17.54 0.36
C LEU A 246 -13.12 -19.03 0.11
N ARG A 247 -12.99 -19.88 1.15
CA ARG A 247 -13.22 -21.33 1.03
C ARG A 247 -14.65 -21.72 0.65
N ASN A 248 -15.61 -20.88 0.99
CA ASN A 248 -17.03 -21.09 0.65
C ASN A 248 -17.41 -20.48 -0.71
N GLY A 249 -16.47 -19.82 -1.42
CA GLY A 249 -16.75 -19.15 -2.70
C GLY A 249 -17.58 -17.87 -2.56
N GLU A 250 -17.58 -17.25 -1.38
CA GLU A 250 -18.21 -15.94 -1.13
C GLU A 250 -17.27 -14.77 -1.42
N LEU A 251 -15.96 -15.04 -1.45
CA LEU A 251 -14.87 -14.16 -1.84
C LEU A 251 -13.99 -14.86 -2.86
N ASP A 252 -13.41 -14.10 -3.77
CA ASP A 252 -12.48 -14.57 -4.79
C ASP A 252 -11.03 -14.18 -4.45
N ILE A 253 -10.83 -13.10 -3.68
CA ILE A 253 -9.50 -12.58 -3.31
C ILE A 253 -9.51 -12.11 -1.86
N ILE A 254 -8.48 -12.53 -1.10
CA ILE A 254 -8.21 -12.05 0.26
C ILE A 254 -6.73 -11.73 0.45
N SER A 255 -6.41 -10.83 1.37
CA SER A 255 -5.04 -10.65 1.89
C SER A 255 -4.84 -11.54 3.11
N VAL A 256 -3.68 -12.16 3.24
CA VAL A 256 -3.34 -13.03 4.37
C VAL A 256 -1.97 -12.67 4.97
N SER A 257 -1.75 -13.02 6.23
CA SER A 257 -0.43 -12.98 6.87
C SER A 257 0.32 -14.29 6.66
N GLY A 258 1.65 -14.26 6.84
CA GLY A 258 2.53 -15.41 6.57
C GLY A 258 2.13 -16.69 7.32
N ASP A 259 1.65 -16.58 8.57
CA ASP A 259 1.17 -17.73 9.37
C ASP A 259 -0.07 -18.43 8.77
N GLN A 260 -0.80 -17.76 7.91
CA GLN A 260 -2.03 -18.27 7.31
C GLN A 260 -1.80 -18.96 5.96
N VAL A 261 -0.66 -18.72 5.31
CA VAL A 261 -0.37 -19.21 3.95
C VAL A 261 -0.34 -20.72 3.86
N ALA A 262 0.18 -21.41 4.88
CA ALA A 262 0.24 -22.88 4.91
C ALA A 262 -1.13 -23.56 4.74
N ALA A 263 -2.23 -22.85 5.01
CA ALA A 263 -3.57 -23.34 4.80
C ALA A 263 -3.95 -23.46 3.29
N PHE A 264 -3.18 -22.85 2.39
CA PHE A 264 -3.52 -22.74 0.96
C PHE A 264 -2.45 -23.31 0.02
N GLU A 265 -1.17 -23.42 0.43
CA GLU A 265 -0.02 -23.78 -0.43
C GLU A 265 -0.18 -25.07 -1.24
N ASN A 266 -0.94 -26.04 -0.74
CA ASN A 266 -1.12 -27.35 -1.41
C ASN A 266 -2.57 -27.59 -1.84
N ASP A 267 -3.40 -26.56 -1.87
CA ASP A 267 -4.80 -26.65 -2.27
C ASP A 267 -4.98 -26.12 -3.69
N PRO A 268 -5.25 -26.98 -4.69
CA PRO A 268 -5.36 -26.56 -6.09
C PRO A 268 -6.54 -25.62 -6.38
N GLN A 269 -7.42 -25.41 -5.42
CA GLN A 269 -8.52 -24.46 -5.55
C GLN A 269 -8.06 -23.00 -5.36
N PHE A 270 -6.83 -22.79 -4.87
CA PHE A 270 -6.33 -21.45 -4.57
C PHE A 270 -4.96 -21.19 -5.17
N ASN A 271 -4.70 -19.93 -5.50
CA ASN A 271 -3.37 -19.44 -5.84
C ASN A 271 -2.87 -18.53 -4.72
N VAL A 272 -1.64 -18.74 -4.27
CA VAL A 272 -0.93 -17.84 -3.36
C VAL A 272 -0.07 -16.90 -4.21
N ILE A 273 -0.33 -15.60 -4.13
CA ILE A 273 0.37 -14.56 -4.88
C ILE A 273 1.17 -13.72 -3.89
N THR A 274 2.47 -13.64 -4.12
CA THR A 274 3.40 -12.89 -3.25
C THR A 274 4.22 -11.91 -4.05
N THR A 275 4.47 -10.73 -3.49
CA THR A 275 5.41 -9.75 -4.04
C THR A 275 6.05 -8.92 -2.92
N PRO A 276 7.29 -8.47 -3.06
CA PRO A 276 7.84 -7.42 -2.22
C PRO A 276 6.96 -6.16 -2.28
N SER A 277 6.80 -5.48 -1.15
CA SER A 277 5.76 -4.44 -0.98
C SER A 277 6.20 -3.02 -1.32
N ASN A 278 7.41 -2.81 -1.86
CA ASN A 278 8.05 -1.50 -1.93
C ASN A 278 8.09 -0.83 -0.55
N GLY A 279 8.41 -1.60 0.47
CA GLY A 279 8.53 -1.16 1.85
C GLY A 279 9.89 -1.53 2.42
N LEU A 280 10.20 -0.99 3.58
CA LEU A 280 11.46 -1.26 4.26
C LEU A 280 11.18 -1.48 5.73
N GLN A 281 11.75 -2.54 6.29
CA GLN A 281 11.75 -2.76 7.74
C GLN A 281 13.19 -2.84 8.24
N MET A 282 13.47 -2.16 9.34
CA MET A 282 14.81 -2.05 9.89
C MET A 282 14.79 -1.79 11.38
N MET A 283 15.94 -1.99 12.01
CA MET A 283 16.23 -1.39 13.31
C MET A 283 17.11 -0.16 13.08
N ALA A 284 16.54 1.03 13.28
CA ALA A 284 17.27 2.28 13.22
C ALA A 284 18.17 2.46 14.45
N MET A 285 19.34 3.05 14.24
CA MET A 285 20.34 3.35 15.27
C MET A 285 20.51 4.86 15.37
N ASN A 286 20.55 5.41 16.59
CA ASN A 286 20.81 6.82 16.82
C ASN A 286 22.31 7.06 16.92
N LEU A 287 22.92 7.66 15.91
CA LEU A 287 24.35 7.88 15.82
C LEU A 287 24.87 9.01 16.76
N GLN A 288 23.98 9.69 17.49
CA GLN A 288 24.39 10.58 18.58
C GLN A 288 24.78 9.83 19.87
N ASN A 289 24.35 8.57 20.02
CA ASN A 289 24.83 7.72 21.10
C ASN A 289 26.32 7.47 20.91
N GLU A 290 27.12 7.62 21.98
CA GLU A 290 28.58 7.50 21.94
C GLU A 290 29.03 6.14 21.36
N ALA A 291 28.43 5.04 21.80
CA ALA A 291 28.77 3.70 21.31
C ALA A 291 28.34 3.52 19.84
N LEU A 292 27.15 3.98 19.47
CA LEU A 292 26.63 3.87 18.11
C LEU A 292 27.26 4.85 17.11
N SER A 293 28.01 5.87 17.57
CA SER A 293 28.82 6.71 16.71
C SER A 293 30.00 5.97 16.08
N ASP A 294 30.50 4.91 16.76
CA ASP A 294 31.55 4.03 16.23
C ASP A 294 30.97 3.02 15.23
N VAL A 295 31.42 3.08 13.99
CA VAL A 295 30.98 2.18 12.93
C VAL A 295 31.21 0.69 13.26
N ARG A 296 32.27 0.38 14.05
CA ARG A 296 32.57 -1.01 14.47
C ARG A 296 31.46 -1.59 15.34
N VAL A 297 30.84 -0.78 16.21
CA VAL A 297 29.69 -1.19 17.03
C VAL A 297 28.49 -1.48 16.15
N ARG A 298 28.21 -0.60 15.18
CA ARG A 298 27.10 -0.80 14.24
C ARG A 298 27.29 -2.02 13.35
N GLN A 299 28.52 -2.25 12.89
CA GLN A 299 28.89 -3.47 12.14
C GLN A 299 28.75 -4.72 13.03
N ALA A 300 29.19 -4.65 14.29
CA ALA A 300 29.01 -5.76 15.24
C ALA A 300 27.54 -6.13 15.42
N ILE A 301 26.64 -5.14 15.53
CA ILE A 301 25.19 -5.36 15.58
C ILE A 301 24.71 -6.10 14.32
N ASN A 302 25.22 -5.73 13.13
CA ASN A 302 24.84 -6.38 11.86
C ASN A 302 25.35 -7.85 11.78
N TYR A 303 26.54 -8.16 12.29
CA TYR A 303 27.04 -9.52 12.37
C TYR A 303 26.36 -10.38 13.45
N ALA A 304 25.78 -9.75 14.49
CA ALA A 304 25.22 -10.44 15.65
C ALA A 304 23.83 -11.03 15.41
N VAL A 305 23.11 -10.61 14.37
CA VAL A 305 21.72 -11.01 14.15
C VAL A 305 21.59 -11.83 12.87
N ASP A 306 21.09 -13.07 12.98
CA ASP A 306 20.71 -13.87 11.81
C ASP A 306 19.44 -13.33 11.20
N LYS A 307 19.60 -12.62 10.06
CA LYS A 307 18.51 -11.96 9.36
C LYS A 307 17.45 -12.95 8.85
N GLN A 308 17.86 -14.11 8.36
CA GLN A 308 16.92 -15.12 7.88
C GLN A 308 16.13 -15.71 9.04
N ALA A 309 16.80 -16.09 10.11
CA ALA A 309 16.13 -16.62 11.31
C ALA A 309 15.16 -15.60 11.94
N LEU A 310 15.50 -14.30 11.91
CA LEU A 310 14.61 -13.23 12.34
C LEU A 310 13.34 -13.17 11.45
N ILE A 311 13.49 -13.20 10.13
CA ILE A 311 12.39 -13.18 9.18
C ILE A 311 11.52 -14.43 9.34
N ASP A 312 12.13 -15.60 9.45
CA ASP A 312 11.43 -16.89 9.66
C ASP A 312 10.61 -16.88 10.96
N THR A 313 11.18 -16.30 12.03
CA THR A 313 10.54 -16.27 13.35
C THR A 313 9.38 -15.28 13.43
N VAL A 314 9.54 -14.08 12.86
CA VAL A 314 8.59 -12.97 13.04
C VAL A 314 7.59 -12.90 11.90
N TRP A 315 8.00 -13.22 10.67
CA TRP A 315 7.19 -13.11 9.46
C TRP A 315 7.02 -14.43 8.71
N TRP A 316 7.27 -15.57 9.38
CA TRP A 316 7.07 -16.92 8.82
C TRP A 316 7.81 -17.17 7.52
N GLY A 317 8.96 -16.52 7.32
CA GLY A 317 9.75 -16.60 6.10
C GLY A 317 9.28 -15.66 4.97
N TYR A 318 8.19 -14.92 5.16
CA TYR A 318 7.67 -13.98 4.16
C TYR A 318 8.29 -12.60 4.32
N GLY A 319 9.50 -12.46 3.81
CA GLY A 319 10.26 -11.22 3.78
C GLY A 319 11.45 -11.33 2.83
N GLN A 320 11.65 -10.33 2.00
CA GLN A 320 12.82 -10.26 1.13
C GLN A 320 13.93 -9.50 1.84
N LYS A 321 15.04 -10.20 2.17
CA LYS A 321 16.20 -9.56 2.82
C LYS A 321 16.71 -8.35 2.02
N ILE A 322 17.10 -7.31 2.72
CA ILE A 322 17.74 -6.13 2.16
C ILE A 322 19.04 -5.81 2.90
N GLY A 323 20.01 -5.23 2.19
CA GLY A 323 21.31 -4.85 2.76
C GLY A 323 21.52 -3.34 2.85
N SER A 324 20.57 -2.55 2.34
CA SER A 324 20.56 -1.08 2.38
C SER A 324 19.14 -0.54 2.53
N HIS A 325 18.98 0.78 2.63
CA HIS A 325 17.66 1.42 2.69
C HIS A 325 17.04 1.54 1.30
N TYR A 326 16.85 0.41 0.63
CA TYR A 326 16.28 0.39 -0.72
C TYR A 326 15.43 -0.86 -0.95
N PRO A 327 14.18 -0.74 -1.46
CA PRO A 327 13.30 -1.88 -1.71
C PRO A 327 13.70 -2.65 -2.95
N THR A 328 13.48 -3.95 -2.92
CA THR A 328 13.93 -4.88 -3.95
C THR A 328 13.14 -4.80 -5.26
N VAL A 329 11.96 -4.19 -5.23
CA VAL A 329 11.09 -4.04 -6.42
C VAL A 329 11.52 -2.90 -7.35
N LEU A 330 12.38 -1.99 -6.89
CA LEU A 330 12.83 -0.86 -7.69
C LEU A 330 14.09 -1.22 -8.49
N LYS A 331 14.18 -0.74 -9.72
CA LYS A 331 15.23 -1.10 -10.70
C LYS A 331 16.66 -0.74 -10.26
N GLU A 332 16.82 0.27 -9.38
CA GLU A 332 18.12 0.72 -8.88
C GLU A 332 18.63 -0.11 -7.69
N TYR A 333 17.88 -1.13 -7.24
CA TYR A 333 18.26 -1.97 -6.11
C TYR A 333 19.62 -2.64 -6.32
N VAL A 334 20.46 -2.60 -5.28
CA VAL A 334 21.74 -3.32 -5.24
C VAL A 334 21.69 -4.33 -4.09
N ASP A 335 22.00 -5.59 -4.40
CA ASP A 335 22.06 -6.63 -3.38
C ASP A 335 23.32 -6.50 -2.53
N MET A 336 23.14 -6.13 -1.26
CA MET A 336 24.19 -5.98 -0.24
C MET A 336 24.02 -6.98 0.90
N ASN A 337 23.20 -8.02 0.75
CA ASN A 337 22.85 -8.94 1.84
C ASN A 337 24.05 -9.72 2.40
N ASP A 338 25.02 -10.04 1.57
CA ASP A 338 26.21 -10.82 1.97
C ASP A 338 27.31 -9.97 2.60
N ARG A 339 27.10 -8.65 2.78
CA ARG A 339 28.13 -7.76 3.34
C ARG A 339 28.41 -8.05 4.82
N TYR A 340 27.37 -8.40 5.58
CA TYR A 340 27.45 -8.75 7.01
C TYR A 340 26.75 -10.11 7.25
N PRO A 341 27.40 -11.23 6.89
CA PRO A 341 26.87 -12.55 7.19
C PRO A 341 26.83 -12.75 8.72
N TYR A 342 25.87 -13.54 9.20
CA TYR A 342 25.74 -13.85 10.62
C TYR A 342 27.04 -14.47 11.15
N ASP A 343 27.72 -13.76 12.05
CA ASP A 343 28.98 -14.16 12.69
C ASP A 343 29.12 -13.52 14.10
N PRO A 344 28.54 -14.13 15.13
CA PRO A 344 28.60 -13.62 16.49
C PRO A 344 30.04 -13.47 17.05
N GLU A 345 31.00 -14.29 16.60
CA GLU A 345 32.38 -14.16 17.03
C GLU A 345 33.03 -12.91 16.42
N LYS A 346 32.76 -12.62 15.18
CA LYS A 346 33.18 -11.36 14.54
C LYS A 346 32.55 -10.13 15.21
N ALA A 347 31.30 -10.25 15.63
CA ALA A 347 30.63 -9.20 16.39
C ALA A 347 31.34 -8.91 17.71
N LYS A 348 31.68 -9.93 18.48
CA LYS A 348 32.46 -9.81 19.75
C LYS A 348 33.85 -9.21 19.53
N GLU A 349 34.54 -9.61 18.45
CA GLU A 349 35.84 -9.04 18.07
C GLU A 349 35.72 -7.53 17.83
N LEU A 350 34.72 -7.07 17.04
CA LEU A 350 34.51 -5.67 16.74
C LEU A 350 34.13 -4.86 17.99
N LEU A 351 33.27 -5.40 18.85
CA LEU A 351 32.93 -4.78 20.15
C LEU A 351 34.15 -4.61 21.03
N SER A 352 35.01 -5.61 21.10
CA SER A 352 36.28 -5.53 21.84
C SER A 352 37.22 -4.48 21.28
N GLN A 353 37.36 -4.39 19.94
CA GLN A 353 38.15 -3.34 19.26
C GLN A 353 37.59 -1.96 19.48
N ALA A 354 36.28 -1.82 19.67
CA ALA A 354 35.61 -0.59 19.98
C ALA A 354 35.64 -0.21 21.48
N GLY A 355 36.16 -1.11 22.36
CA GLY A 355 36.31 -0.87 23.79
C GLY A 355 35.16 -1.39 24.66
N TYR A 356 34.24 -2.19 24.08
CA TYR A 356 33.04 -2.73 24.75
C TYR A 356 33.15 -4.22 25.09
N GLN A 357 34.36 -4.74 25.36
CA GLN A 357 34.59 -6.14 25.75
C GLN A 357 33.90 -6.52 27.07
N ASP A 358 33.60 -5.56 27.94
CA ASP A 358 32.96 -5.79 29.24
C ASP A 358 31.43 -5.64 29.18
N GLY A 359 30.88 -5.41 27.95
CA GLY A 359 29.46 -5.25 27.67
C GLY A 359 29.06 -3.83 27.33
N LEU A 360 27.91 -3.72 26.70
CA LEU A 360 27.26 -2.47 26.30
C LEU A 360 25.76 -2.53 26.65
N THR A 361 25.20 -1.42 27.15
CA THR A 361 23.75 -1.34 27.38
C THR A 361 23.17 -0.24 26.49
N LEU A 362 22.06 -0.55 25.78
CA LEU A 362 21.37 0.35 24.87
C LEU A 362 19.87 0.38 25.19
N GLU A 363 19.25 1.54 25.00
CA GLU A 363 17.81 1.75 25.17
C GLU A 363 17.07 1.50 23.83
N MET A 364 16.11 0.55 23.82
CA MET A 364 15.34 0.19 22.63
C MET A 364 13.88 0.57 22.80
N TYR A 365 13.38 1.47 21.95
CA TYR A 365 11.99 1.91 21.97
C TYR A 365 11.21 1.25 20.83
N LEU A 366 10.09 0.58 21.16
CA LEU A 366 9.30 -0.18 20.19
C LEU A 366 7.86 0.33 20.12
N PRO A 367 7.31 0.57 18.93
CA PRO A 367 5.94 1.08 18.77
C PRO A 367 4.90 -0.03 19.00
N LYS A 368 4.08 0.12 20.04
CA LYS A 368 3.05 -0.84 20.47
C LYS A 368 2.03 -1.17 19.38
N SER A 369 1.71 -0.19 18.52
CA SER A 369 0.74 -0.37 17.44
C SER A 369 1.18 -1.35 16.36
N TYR A 370 2.44 -1.79 16.37
CA TYR A 370 3.02 -2.70 15.40
C TYR A 370 3.60 -3.94 16.07
N PRO A 371 2.77 -4.97 16.38
CA PRO A 371 3.22 -6.16 17.13
C PRO A 371 4.42 -6.89 16.50
N ALA A 372 4.51 -6.92 15.17
CA ALA A 372 5.64 -7.52 14.46
C ALA A 372 6.96 -6.78 14.75
N TYR A 373 6.94 -5.44 14.87
CA TYR A 373 8.15 -4.68 15.22
C TYR A 373 8.55 -4.90 16.68
N VAL A 374 7.57 -5.09 17.56
CA VAL A 374 7.82 -5.45 18.96
C VAL A 374 8.49 -6.83 19.04
N SER A 375 7.94 -7.82 18.32
CA SER A 375 8.53 -9.18 18.27
C SER A 375 9.92 -9.17 17.65
N ALA A 376 10.14 -8.43 16.56
CA ALA A 376 11.46 -8.30 15.93
C ALA A 376 12.48 -7.67 16.89
N GLY A 377 12.10 -6.60 17.61
CA GLY A 377 12.96 -5.96 18.60
C GLY A 377 13.36 -6.92 19.74
N GLN A 378 12.45 -7.79 20.19
CA GLN A 378 12.73 -8.81 21.20
C GLN A 378 13.72 -9.86 20.69
N VAL A 379 13.52 -10.40 19.47
CA VAL A 379 14.44 -11.38 18.85
C VAL A 379 15.82 -10.76 18.62
N ILE A 380 15.87 -9.51 18.15
CA ILE A 380 17.14 -8.79 17.97
C ILE A 380 17.84 -8.59 19.33
N ALA A 381 17.11 -8.17 20.37
CA ALA A 381 17.68 -7.98 21.71
C ALA A 381 18.28 -9.27 22.28
N ASP A 382 17.62 -10.41 22.07
CA ASP A 382 18.13 -11.73 22.47
C ASP A 382 19.44 -12.08 21.71
N SER A 383 19.48 -11.84 20.39
CA SER A 383 20.70 -12.05 19.59
C SER A 383 21.85 -11.12 20.02
N LEU A 384 21.57 -9.86 20.30
CA LEU A 384 22.56 -8.88 20.76
C LEU A 384 23.13 -9.24 22.14
N LYS A 385 22.32 -9.82 23.01
CA LYS A 385 22.73 -10.28 24.33
C LYS A 385 23.81 -11.37 24.25
N GLU A 386 23.78 -12.24 23.25
CA GLU A 386 24.79 -13.31 23.05
C GLU A 386 26.20 -12.76 22.75
N VAL A 387 26.27 -11.55 22.23
CA VAL A 387 27.53 -10.85 21.93
C VAL A 387 27.91 -9.79 22.97
N GLY A 388 27.14 -9.67 24.07
CA GLY A 388 27.45 -8.75 25.19
C GLY A 388 26.74 -7.40 25.11
N ILE A 389 25.75 -7.21 24.22
CA ILE A 389 24.93 -6.00 24.18
C ILE A 389 23.59 -6.28 24.87
N THR A 390 23.29 -5.56 25.94
CA THR A 390 22.01 -5.61 26.64
C THR A 390 21.08 -4.53 26.12
N CYS A 391 19.88 -4.87 25.68
CA CYS A 391 18.86 -3.90 25.26
C CYS A 391 17.78 -3.76 26.35
N ASN A 392 17.60 -2.55 26.86
CA ASN A 392 16.48 -2.20 27.73
C ASN A 392 15.27 -1.83 26.86
N ILE A 393 14.29 -2.73 26.76
CA ILE A 393 13.15 -2.53 25.86
C ILE A 393 12.06 -1.72 26.56
N THR A 394 11.64 -0.63 25.92
CA THR A 394 10.46 0.17 26.29
C THR A 394 9.45 0.15 25.15
N ILE A 395 8.24 -0.37 25.40
CA ILE A 395 7.14 -0.38 24.44
C ILE A 395 6.29 0.86 24.67
N VAL A 396 6.12 1.69 23.62
CA VAL A 396 5.44 2.99 23.68
C VAL A 396 4.27 3.07 22.70
N GLU A 397 3.26 3.89 23.03
CA GLU A 397 2.19 4.21 22.10
C GLU A 397 2.72 4.99 20.89
N TRP A 398 2.07 4.87 19.72
CA TRP A 398 2.55 5.48 18.47
C TRP A 398 2.76 6.99 18.56
N ALA A 399 1.86 7.71 19.25
CA ALA A 399 2.02 9.16 19.43
C ALA A 399 3.27 9.52 20.24
N ALA A 400 3.61 8.72 21.28
CA ALA A 400 4.83 8.88 22.06
C ALA A 400 6.07 8.50 21.22
N TRP A 401 5.99 7.47 20.39
CA TRP A 401 7.07 7.14 19.46
C TRP A 401 7.36 8.28 18.49
N LEU A 402 6.31 8.89 17.91
CA LEU A 402 6.48 10.06 17.03
C LEU A 402 7.09 11.26 17.75
N SER A 403 6.66 11.57 18.99
CA SER A 403 7.18 12.72 19.73
C SER A 403 8.60 12.50 20.24
N ASP A 404 8.89 11.35 20.81
CA ASP A 404 10.10 11.11 21.60
C ASP A 404 11.20 10.48 20.73
N VAL A 405 10.86 9.51 19.88
CA VAL A 405 11.83 8.81 19.03
C VAL A 405 12.05 9.56 17.71
N TYR A 406 11.00 9.77 16.92
CA TYR A 406 11.14 10.36 15.59
C TYR A 406 11.51 11.84 15.63
N ASN A 407 10.76 12.66 16.36
CA ASN A 407 11.02 14.09 16.45
C ASN A 407 12.05 14.44 17.53
N GLY A 408 11.93 13.82 18.72
CA GLY A 408 12.78 14.09 19.89
C GLY A 408 14.15 13.44 19.82
N ARG A 409 14.30 12.36 19.01
CA ARG A 409 15.55 11.59 18.85
C ARG A 409 16.10 11.04 20.19
N ASN A 410 15.20 10.79 21.16
CA ASN A 410 15.52 10.28 22.49
C ASN A 410 15.44 8.74 22.51
N TYR A 411 16.35 8.08 21.83
CA TYR A 411 16.44 6.62 21.74
C TYR A 411 17.87 6.20 21.35
N ASP A 412 18.22 4.93 21.55
CA ASP A 412 19.42 4.35 20.95
C ASP A 412 19.06 3.45 19.76
N LEU A 413 18.08 2.56 19.97
CA LEU A 413 17.59 1.61 18.96
C LEU A 413 16.07 1.69 18.82
N THR A 414 15.55 1.50 17.60
CA THR A 414 14.10 1.35 17.38
C THR A 414 13.83 0.48 16.15
N VAL A 415 12.86 -0.43 16.22
CA VAL A 415 12.40 -1.18 15.04
C VAL A 415 11.20 -0.50 14.43
N VAL A 416 11.28 -0.23 13.13
CA VAL A 416 10.24 0.50 12.39
C VAL A 416 10.26 0.11 10.91
N GLY A 417 9.14 0.35 10.22
CA GLY A 417 9.03 0.26 8.77
C GLY A 417 8.88 1.63 8.11
N HIS A 418 9.38 1.75 6.90
CA HIS A 418 9.13 2.90 6.02
C HIS A 418 8.40 2.44 4.77
N THR A 419 7.43 3.21 4.33
CA THR A 419 6.77 3.02 3.04
C THR A 419 7.73 3.48 1.94
N GLY A 420 7.90 2.66 0.91
CA GLY A 420 8.69 3.00 -0.26
C GLY A 420 8.06 4.10 -1.10
N ARG A 421 8.85 4.62 -2.02
CA ARG A 421 8.45 5.63 -3.01
C ARG A 421 8.90 5.16 -4.37
N LEU A 422 8.27 5.66 -5.43
CA LEU A 422 8.70 5.38 -6.81
C LEU A 422 9.97 6.14 -7.16
N ASP A 423 10.16 7.32 -6.58
CA ASP A 423 11.35 8.11 -6.80
C ASP A 423 12.41 7.83 -5.71
N PRO A 424 13.63 7.45 -6.10
CA PRO A 424 14.73 7.14 -5.20
C PRO A 424 15.12 8.28 -4.26
N TYR A 425 15.08 9.53 -4.75
CA TYR A 425 15.46 10.68 -3.94
C TYR A 425 14.54 10.83 -2.72
N VAL A 426 13.23 10.72 -2.93
CA VAL A 426 12.24 10.84 -1.84
C VAL A 426 12.46 9.77 -0.76
N LEU A 427 12.93 8.59 -1.18
CA LEU A 427 13.25 7.50 -0.26
C LEU A 427 14.55 7.78 0.53
N LEU A 428 15.59 8.29 -0.13
CA LEU A 428 16.95 8.43 0.41
C LEU A 428 17.22 9.79 1.07
N ALA A 429 16.45 10.83 0.76
CA ALA A 429 16.65 12.19 1.27
C ALA A 429 16.68 12.28 2.80
N ARG A 430 16.10 11.30 3.50
CA ARG A 430 16.18 11.20 4.97
C ARG A 430 17.58 10.99 5.52
N TYR A 431 18.54 10.60 4.69
CA TYR A 431 19.95 10.43 5.06
C TYR A 431 20.80 11.69 4.83
N GLN A 432 20.24 12.76 4.25
CA GLN A 432 20.92 14.05 4.18
C GLN A 432 21.10 14.62 5.60
N SER A 433 22.27 15.18 5.84
CA SER A 433 22.67 15.64 7.17
C SER A 433 21.74 16.72 7.76
N ASP A 434 21.12 17.54 6.89
CA ASP A 434 20.20 18.62 7.24
C ASP A 434 18.71 18.24 7.16
N SER A 435 18.39 16.98 6.78
CA SER A 435 17.02 16.53 6.63
C SER A 435 16.29 16.46 7.98
N SER A 436 15.09 17.03 8.05
CA SER A 436 14.22 16.91 9.22
C SER A 436 13.78 15.46 9.48
N GLU A 437 13.77 14.61 8.46
CA GLU A 437 13.46 13.17 8.53
C GLU A 437 14.64 12.32 8.99
N ASN A 438 15.83 12.91 9.15
CA ASN A 438 17.04 12.22 9.58
C ASN A 438 17.04 11.98 11.10
N TYR A 439 16.19 11.10 11.58
CA TYR A 439 16.16 10.75 13.01
C TYR A 439 17.27 9.77 13.43
N PHE A 440 18.04 9.23 12.48
CA PHE A 440 19.27 8.46 12.73
C PHE A 440 20.42 9.34 13.24
N ASN A 441 20.36 10.67 13.01
CA ASN A 441 21.47 11.61 13.19
C ASN A 441 22.71 11.18 12.39
N TYR A 442 22.47 10.64 11.20
CA TYR A 442 23.51 10.26 10.25
C TYR A 442 24.06 11.50 9.55
N SER A 443 25.35 11.52 9.24
CA SER A 443 25.99 12.58 8.46
C SER A 443 27.11 12.00 7.63
N ASN A 444 27.08 12.27 6.33
CA ASN A 444 28.11 11.87 5.39
C ASN A 444 28.11 12.85 4.22
N GLU A 445 29.22 13.59 4.07
CA GLU A 445 29.36 14.64 3.04
C GLU A 445 29.24 14.08 1.61
N GLU A 446 29.68 12.83 1.35
CA GLU A 446 29.54 12.19 0.04
C GLU A 446 28.06 11.89 -0.26
N VAL A 447 27.27 11.42 0.72
CA VAL A 447 25.83 11.18 0.56
C VAL A 447 25.10 12.49 0.33
N ASP A 448 25.42 13.55 1.08
CA ASP A 448 24.83 14.87 0.90
C ASP A 448 25.06 15.40 -0.52
N GLN A 449 26.30 15.28 -1.02
CA GLN A 449 26.64 15.72 -2.36
C GLN A 449 25.95 14.88 -3.44
N LEU A 450 25.98 13.55 -3.31
CA LEU A 450 25.34 12.63 -4.26
C LEU A 450 23.84 12.91 -4.37
N LEU A 451 23.13 13.11 -3.26
CA LEU A 451 21.71 13.43 -3.27
C LEU A 451 21.40 14.83 -3.80
N ALA A 452 22.34 15.80 -3.62
CA ALA A 452 22.24 17.10 -4.26
C ALA A 452 22.45 17.00 -5.78
N ASP A 453 23.44 16.22 -6.23
CA ASP A 453 23.72 15.97 -7.66
C ASP A 453 22.54 15.24 -8.32
N TYR A 454 21.92 14.25 -7.66
CA TYR A 454 20.74 13.55 -8.15
C TYR A 454 19.62 14.52 -8.55
N LYS A 455 19.36 15.54 -7.73
CA LYS A 455 18.29 16.52 -7.98
C LYS A 455 18.51 17.37 -9.23
N SER A 456 19.76 17.52 -9.64
CA SER A 456 20.14 18.34 -10.80
C SER A 456 20.52 17.51 -12.05
N GLU A 457 20.60 16.18 -11.94
CA GLU A 457 20.97 15.30 -13.04
C GLU A 457 19.73 14.93 -13.88
N THR A 458 19.81 15.16 -15.18
CA THR A 458 18.74 14.81 -16.14
C THR A 458 18.96 13.46 -16.83
N ASP A 459 20.18 12.93 -16.80
CA ASP A 459 20.53 11.63 -17.36
C ASP A 459 20.10 10.51 -16.39
N GLU A 460 19.22 9.63 -16.85
CA GLU A 460 18.64 8.55 -16.01
C GLU A 460 19.68 7.52 -15.58
N ASP A 461 20.65 7.19 -16.45
CA ASP A 461 21.69 6.21 -16.13
C ASP A 461 22.60 6.75 -15.01
N LYS A 462 22.97 8.03 -15.08
CA LYS A 462 23.75 8.68 -14.02
C LYS A 462 22.98 8.80 -12.71
N ARG A 463 21.68 9.09 -12.75
CA ARG A 463 20.84 9.05 -11.55
C ARG A 463 20.83 7.67 -10.91
N THR A 464 20.76 6.63 -11.74
CA THR A 464 20.85 5.24 -11.27
C THR A 464 22.19 4.97 -10.59
N GLU A 465 23.31 5.38 -11.20
CA GLU A 465 24.66 5.24 -10.61
C GLU A 465 24.77 5.96 -9.25
N ILE A 466 24.21 7.18 -9.14
CA ILE A 466 24.17 7.94 -7.89
C ILE A 466 23.41 7.15 -6.79
N VAL A 467 22.22 6.67 -7.10
CA VAL A 467 21.39 5.91 -6.17
C VAL A 467 22.08 4.63 -5.70
N GLN A 468 22.71 3.90 -6.61
CA GLN A 468 23.47 2.70 -6.29
C GLN A 468 24.67 3.02 -5.39
N ARG A 469 25.37 4.13 -5.65
CA ARG A 469 26.48 4.58 -4.81
C ARG A 469 26.02 4.96 -3.40
N VAL A 470 24.88 5.64 -3.25
CA VAL A 470 24.30 5.94 -1.94
C VAL A 470 23.97 4.65 -1.17
N GLN A 471 23.39 3.65 -1.84
CA GLN A 471 23.12 2.34 -1.21
C GLN A 471 24.40 1.68 -0.69
N GLU A 472 25.50 1.72 -1.48
CA GLU A 472 26.80 1.17 -1.06
C GLU A 472 27.34 1.86 0.20
N ILE A 473 27.26 3.20 0.25
CA ILE A 473 27.71 3.98 1.41
C ILE A 473 26.87 3.64 2.63
N LEU A 474 25.53 3.62 2.50
CA LEU A 474 24.64 3.27 3.61
C LEU A 474 24.88 1.84 4.11
N ALA A 475 25.16 0.89 3.20
CA ALA A 475 25.53 -0.47 3.59
C ALA A 475 26.90 -0.53 4.26
N GLN A 476 27.82 0.39 3.98
CA GLN A 476 29.13 0.47 4.62
C GLN A 476 29.05 1.13 6.00
N ASP A 477 28.34 2.24 6.10
CA ASP A 477 28.25 3.07 7.32
C ASP A 477 27.25 2.49 8.32
N VAL A 478 26.32 1.65 7.85
CA VAL A 478 25.28 0.95 8.63
C VAL A 478 24.55 1.83 9.66
N PRO A 479 23.91 2.92 9.24
CA PRO A 479 23.11 3.74 10.16
C PRO A 479 21.87 3.00 10.69
N ALA A 480 21.56 1.84 10.13
CA ALA A 480 20.50 0.93 10.56
C ALA A 480 20.89 -0.53 10.31
N TYR A 481 20.27 -1.45 11.05
CA TYR A 481 20.22 -2.85 10.68
C TYR A 481 19.01 -3.04 9.76
N TYR A 482 19.27 -3.13 8.45
CA TYR A 482 18.25 -3.32 7.43
C TYR A 482 17.76 -4.76 7.46
N ILE A 483 16.47 -4.99 7.67
CA ILE A 483 15.89 -6.31 7.85
C ILE A 483 15.38 -6.85 6.53
N GLN A 484 14.31 -6.25 6.03
CA GLN A 484 13.60 -6.77 4.85
C GLN A 484 12.79 -5.70 4.13
N ASP A 485 12.47 -6.00 2.87
CA ASP A 485 11.32 -5.53 2.13
C ASP A 485 10.17 -6.51 2.45
N PRO A 486 9.08 -6.05 3.09
CA PRO A 486 7.99 -6.93 3.49
C PRO A 486 7.33 -7.58 2.27
N ILE A 487 6.95 -8.83 2.38
CA ILE A 487 6.17 -9.52 1.35
C ILE A 487 4.67 -9.27 1.59
N THR A 488 3.99 -8.75 0.58
CA THR A 488 2.53 -8.70 0.53
C THR A 488 2.01 -10.03 -0.02
N ILE A 489 1.01 -10.61 0.64
CA ILE A 489 0.49 -11.94 0.32
C ILE A 489 -1.02 -11.85 0.09
N TYR A 490 -1.44 -12.34 -1.08
CA TYR A 490 -2.85 -12.54 -1.41
C TYR A 490 -3.11 -14.00 -1.73
N VAL A 491 -4.32 -14.44 -1.41
CA VAL A 491 -4.85 -15.73 -1.85
C VAL A 491 -6.05 -15.47 -2.73
N THR A 492 -6.07 -16.09 -3.90
CA THR A 492 -7.18 -16.01 -4.85
C THR A 492 -7.77 -17.39 -5.10
N ASP A 493 -9.06 -17.42 -5.44
CA ASP A 493 -9.61 -18.61 -6.12
C ASP A 493 -8.81 -18.89 -7.39
N SER A 494 -8.62 -20.17 -7.73
CA SER A 494 -7.83 -20.59 -8.89
C SER A 494 -8.42 -20.16 -10.23
N ALA A 495 -9.71 -19.84 -10.28
CA ALA A 495 -10.38 -19.28 -11.45
C ALA A 495 -9.99 -17.81 -11.72
N VAL A 496 -9.46 -17.10 -10.71
CA VAL A 496 -9.01 -15.70 -10.86
C VAL A 496 -7.70 -15.65 -11.61
N THR A 497 -7.68 -14.90 -12.71
CA THR A 497 -6.47 -14.64 -13.51
C THR A 497 -6.31 -13.14 -13.74
N GLY A 498 -5.06 -12.67 -13.94
CA GLY A 498 -4.77 -11.27 -14.21
C GLY A 498 -4.69 -10.37 -12.96
N PHE A 499 -4.86 -10.91 -11.74
CA PHE A 499 -4.61 -10.14 -10.53
C PHE A 499 -3.11 -9.91 -10.34
N GLN A 500 -2.71 -8.65 -10.19
CA GLN A 500 -1.32 -8.22 -10.02
C GLN A 500 -1.19 -7.27 -8.85
N LEU A 501 0.00 -7.25 -8.25
CA LEU A 501 0.38 -6.36 -7.17
C LEU A 501 1.36 -5.31 -7.70
N TYR A 502 1.25 -4.09 -7.19
CA TYR A 502 2.02 -2.93 -7.63
C TYR A 502 2.89 -2.40 -6.49
N PRO A 503 3.99 -1.68 -6.79
CA PRO A 503 4.86 -1.07 -5.76
C PRO A 503 4.24 0.16 -5.08
N ILE A 504 2.96 0.42 -5.29
CA ILE A 504 2.12 1.42 -4.62
C ILE A 504 0.80 0.78 -4.21
N ASP A 505 0.12 1.34 -3.20
CA ASP A 505 -1.10 0.76 -2.62
C ASP A 505 -2.34 0.96 -3.51
N ILE A 506 -2.40 0.22 -4.63
CA ILE A 506 -3.54 0.24 -5.56
C ILE A 506 -4.00 -1.17 -5.92
N TYR A 507 -5.27 -1.30 -6.30
CA TYR A 507 -5.76 -2.42 -7.10
C TYR A 507 -6.07 -1.95 -8.51
N GLU A 508 -5.61 -2.68 -9.52
CA GLU A 508 -6.01 -2.50 -10.91
C GLU A 508 -6.80 -3.74 -11.34
N LEU A 509 -8.12 -3.61 -11.41
CA LEU A 509 -9.04 -4.74 -11.50
C LEU A 509 -9.64 -4.93 -12.91
N LYS A 510 -9.40 -4.00 -13.86
CA LYS A 510 -9.96 -4.06 -15.21
C LYS A 510 -9.55 -5.29 -16.01
N ASP A 511 -8.32 -5.78 -15.78
CA ASP A 511 -7.70 -6.88 -16.51
C ASP A 511 -7.97 -8.27 -15.90
N ILE A 512 -8.60 -8.31 -14.71
CA ILE A 512 -8.95 -9.56 -14.05
C ILE A 512 -9.99 -10.31 -14.89
N SER A 513 -9.81 -11.63 -14.99
CA SER A 513 -10.77 -12.52 -15.59
C SER A 513 -11.05 -13.70 -14.67
N LEU A 514 -12.28 -14.22 -14.75
CA LEU A 514 -12.70 -15.43 -14.05
C LEU A 514 -12.77 -16.57 -15.06
N GLY A 515 -11.99 -17.62 -14.82
CA GLY A 515 -12.05 -18.87 -15.58
C GLY A 515 -13.41 -19.56 -15.40
N GLN A 516 -13.81 -20.37 -16.39
CA GLN A 516 -15.05 -21.19 -16.33
C GLN A 516 -14.80 -22.45 -15.51
#